data_14c11bd233fed83df586dc59752f8ec1
#
_entry.id   14c11bd233fed83df586dc59752f8ec1
#
_cell.length_a   1.000
_cell.length_b   1.000
_cell.length_c   1.000
_cell.angle_alpha   90.00
_cell.angle_beta   90.00
_cell.angle_gamma   90.00
#
_symmetry.space_group_name_H-M   'P 1'
#
loop_
_entity.id
_entity.type
_entity.pdbx_description
1 polymer ?
#
loop_
_entity_poly.entity_id
_entity_poly.type
_entity_poly.pdbx_seq_one_letter_code
_entity_poly.pdbx_strand_id
1 'polypeptide(L)'
;APARGAAPLPRPGGPVAACTTYWQGPSLAPATDDHPFPYLRNPSIPSSFVRMLGAILLGSLLLIRLAGGRFTGMRSYIDLAFMGAAFLLLETKNIIQFALLFGTTWFVNSLVFAGVLLAVYLAVETARRVRLPRPPVLYGALIVSLAVAWLVPQEALLSLPVIPRFLAASALAFAPVFLANLVFAQRFADVHNSGTAFAVNLLGAMVGGALEYLSLITGYRVLLIVIGVLYGLAFV
;
A
#
# COMPACT_ATOMS: atom_id res chain seq x y z
N ALA A 1 -39.09 -14.46 15.34
CA ALA A 1 -39.54 -13.71 16.50
C ALA A 1 -39.02 -12.30 16.37
N PRO A 2 -39.85 -11.24 16.41
CA PRO A 2 -39.36 -9.87 16.35
C PRO A 2 -38.56 -9.57 17.61
N ALA A 3 -37.38 -8.92 17.42
CA ALA A 3 -36.54 -8.47 18.50
C ALA A 3 -37.34 -7.52 19.43
N ARG A 4 -37.62 -7.97 20.65
CA ARG A 4 -38.26 -7.16 21.68
C ARG A 4 -37.30 -5.98 22.00
N GLY A 5 -37.76 -4.74 21.71
CA GLY A 5 -37.10 -3.53 22.19
C GLY A 5 -36.72 -2.48 21.15
N ALA A 6 -37.10 -2.63 19.90
CA ALA A 6 -36.94 -1.52 18.94
C ALA A 6 -38.00 -0.44 19.23
N ALA A 7 -37.57 0.71 19.75
CA ALA A 7 -38.42 1.87 19.87
C ALA A 7 -38.86 2.36 18.48
N PRO A 8 -40.08 2.90 18.32
CA PRO A 8 -40.55 3.39 17.02
C PRO A 8 -39.65 4.50 16.51
N LEU A 9 -39.36 4.48 15.19
CA LEU A 9 -38.56 5.52 14.53
C LEU A 9 -39.18 6.91 14.75
N PRO A 10 -38.36 7.95 14.99
CA PRO A 10 -38.86 9.31 15.19
C PRO A 10 -39.60 9.78 13.93
N ARG A 11 -40.69 10.52 14.14
CA ARG A 11 -41.45 11.12 13.05
C ARG A 11 -40.56 12.15 12.31
N PRO A 12 -40.68 12.27 10.97
CA PRO A 12 -39.97 13.29 10.22
C PRO A 12 -40.33 14.70 10.78
N GLY A 13 -39.35 15.46 11.26
CA GLY A 13 -39.53 16.81 11.84
C GLY A 13 -39.30 16.93 13.34
N GLY A 14 -38.94 15.83 14.05
CA GLY A 14 -38.53 15.91 15.46
C GLY A 14 -37.12 16.48 15.67
N PRO A 15 -36.82 17.08 16.84
CA PRO A 15 -35.50 17.63 17.10
C PRO A 15 -34.42 16.53 17.05
N VAL A 16 -33.27 16.83 16.46
CA VAL A 16 -32.13 15.91 16.23
C VAL A 16 -31.63 15.26 17.52
N ALA A 17 -31.84 15.89 18.67
CA ALA A 17 -31.52 15.33 20.00
C ALA A 17 -32.24 14.01 20.31
N ALA A 18 -33.37 13.69 19.66
CA ALA A 18 -34.10 12.46 19.89
C ALA A 18 -33.45 11.22 19.22
N CYS A 19 -32.52 11.41 18.28
CA CYS A 19 -31.87 10.30 17.58
C CYS A 19 -30.74 9.65 18.37
N THR A 20 -30.18 10.34 19.36
CA THR A 20 -29.04 9.83 20.15
C THR A 20 -29.39 8.77 21.21
N THR A 21 -30.70 8.60 21.51
CA THR A 21 -31.19 7.68 22.55
C THR A 21 -31.53 6.27 22.05
N TYR A 22 -31.45 6.00 20.75
CA TYR A 22 -31.94 4.74 20.18
C TYR A 22 -30.90 3.61 20.12
N TRP A 23 -29.61 3.89 20.25
CA TRP A 23 -28.59 2.86 20.26
C TRP A 23 -28.09 2.59 21.68
N GLN A 24 -28.62 1.53 22.29
CA GLN A 24 -28.18 1.04 23.61
C GLN A 24 -27.21 -0.15 23.51
N GLY A 25 -26.74 -0.49 22.31
CA GLY A 25 -25.73 -1.51 22.11
C GLY A 25 -24.30 -0.98 22.35
N PRO A 26 -23.29 -1.88 22.48
CA PRO A 26 -21.90 -1.46 22.53
C PRO A 26 -21.56 -0.68 21.26
N SER A 27 -21.19 0.58 21.41
CA SER A 27 -20.72 1.40 20.30
C SER A 27 -19.40 0.84 19.79
N LEU A 28 -19.28 0.64 18.48
CA LEU A 28 -18.00 0.38 17.85
C LEU A 28 -17.11 1.61 18.05
N ALA A 29 -15.80 1.39 18.23
CA ALA A 29 -14.85 2.50 18.21
C ALA A 29 -14.96 3.23 16.85
N PRO A 30 -14.98 4.57 16.87
CA PRO A 30 -15.03 5.32 15.61
C PRO A 30 -13.81 4.99 14.77
N ALA A 31 -14.01 4.88 13.45
CA ALA A 31 -12.89 4.78 12.51
C ALA A 31 -12.02 6.04 12.61
N THR A 32 -10.71 5.85 12.60
CA THR A 32 -9.73 6.94 12.58
C THR A 32 -9.05 7.00 11.23
N ASP A 33 -8.37 8.10 10.91
CA ASP A 33 -7.63 8.25 9.66
C ASP A 33 -6.52 7.19 9.50
N ASP A 34 -5.98 6.67 10.60
CA ASP A 34 -4.99 5.58 10.56
C ASP A 34 -5.64 4.18 10.48
N HIS A 35 -6.85 4.03 11.02
CA HIS A 35 -7.66 2.81 10.95
C HIS A 35 -9.01 3.07 10.25
N PRO A 36 -9.03 3.28 8.92
CA PRO A 36 -10.25 3.62 8.18
C PRO A 36 -11.12 2.38 7.86
N PHE A 37 -11.27 1.46 8.83
CA PHE A 37 -11.96 0.18 8.66
C PHE A 37 -13.19 0.06 9.57
N PRO A 38 -14.28 0.81 9.32
CA PRO A 38 -15.45 0.86 10.20
C PRO A 38 -16.22 -0.46 10.30
N TYR A 39 -15.95 -1.41 9.40
CA TYR A 39 -16.60 -2.73 9.39
C TYR A 39 -15.90 -3.76 10.30
N LEU A 40 -14.72 -3.46 10.82
CA LEU A 40 -14.00 -4.34 11.74
C LEU A 40 -14.37 -4.00 13.20
N ARG A 41 -14.98 -4.95 13.90
CA ARG A 41 -15.24 -4.82 15.34
C ARG A 41 -13.97 -4.90 16.18
N ASN A 42 -13.05 -5.76 15.76
CA ASN A 42 -11.74 -5.92 16.38
C ASN A 42 -10.67 -5.84 15.27
N PRO A 43 -9.50 -5.24 15.53
CA PRO A 43 -8.38 -5.25 14.57
C PRO A 43 -7.86 -6.68 14.43
N SER A 44 -8.35 -7.40 13.43
CA SER A 44 -7.97 -8.78 13.16
C SER A 44 -8.07 -9.09 11.67
N ILE A 45 -7.20 -9.98 11.19
CA ILE A 45 -7.27 -10.47 9.81
C ILE A 45 -8.22 -11.67 9.77
N PRO A 46 -9.33 -11.61 9.02
CA PRO A 46 -10.24 -12.74 8.91
C PRO A 46 -9.51 -13.98 8.36
N SER A 47 -9.74 -15.14 8.98
CA SER A 47 -9.08 -16.41 8.60
C SER A 47 -9.35 -16.84 7.15
N SER A 48 -10.47 -16.41 6.57
CA SER A 48 -10.79 -16.62 5.15
C SER A 48 -9.78 -15.94 4.22
N PHE A 49 -9.36 -14.70 4.53
CA PHE A 49 -8.34 -14.00 3.74
C PHE A 49 -6.98 -14.69 3.83
N VAL A 50 -6.56 -15.09 5.03
CA VAL A 50 -5.28 -15.81 5.22
C VAL A 50 -5.26 -17.10 4.42
N ARG A 51 -6.36 -17.87 4.45
CA ARG A 51 -6.48 -19.13 3.67
C ARG A 51 -6.44 -18.87 2.17
N MET A 52 -7.18 -17.86 1.70
CA MET A 52 -7.21 -17.49 0.28
C MET A 52 -5.84 -17.03 -0.23
N LEU A 53 -5.18 -16.14 0.50
CA LEU A 53 -3.84 -15.67 0.17
C LEU A 53 -2.81 -16.82 0.18
N GLY A 54 -2.87 -17.70 1.20
CA GLY A 54 -2.05 -18.90 1.26
C GLY A 54 -2.28 -19.82 0.06
N ALA A 55 -3.53 -20.04 -0.36
CA ALA A 55 -3.85 -20.84 -1.53
C ALA A 55 -3.31 -20.21 -2.83
N ILE A 56 -3.39 -18.87 -2.98
CA ILE A 56 -2.86 -18.16 -4.13
C ILE A 56 -1.32 -18.29 -4.19
N LEU A 57 -0.63 -18.05 -3.08
CA LEU A 57 0.83 -18.17 -3.01
C LEU A 57 1.30 -19.60 -3.28
N LEU A 58 0.68 -20.61 -2.64
CA LEU A 58 1.00 -22.01 -2.87
C LEU A 58 0.71 -22.44 -4.31
N GLY A 59 -0.43 -22.02 -4.86
CA GLY A 59 -0.79 -22.28 -6.25
C GLY A 59 0.22 -21.69 -7.23
N SER A 60 0.69 -20.46 -6.98
CA SER A 60 1.71 -19.80 -7.82
C SER A 60 3.05 -20.52 -7.75
N LEU A 61 3.50 -20.93 -6.55
CA LEU A 61 4.72 -21.71 -6.38
C LEU A 61 4.63 -23.08 -7.07
N LEU A 62 3.47 -23.74 -6.97
CA LEU A 62 3.21 -25.00 -7.66
C LEU A 62 3.25 -24.84 -9.18
N LEU A 63 2.61 -23.80 -9.73
CA LEU A 63 2.63 -23.52 -11.16
C LEU A 63 4.06 -23.27 -11.66
N ILE A 64 4.87 -22.51 -10.94
CA ILE A 64 6.29 -22.29 -11.26
C ILE A 64 7.03 -23.62 -11.28
N ARG A 65 6.78 -24.49 -10.31
CA ARG A 65 7.44 -25.80 -10.22
C ARG A 65 7.04 -26.72 -11.37
N LEU A 66 5.76 -26.75 -11.72
CA LEU A 66 5.22 -27.54 -12.84
C LEU A 66 5.73 -27.02 -14.18
N ALA A 67 5.93 -25.72 -14.34
CA ALA A 67 6.51 -25.10 -15.52
C ALA A 67 8.04 -25.33 -15.66
N GLY A 68 8.63 -26.14 -14.79
CA GLY A 68 10.06 -26.43 -14.84
C GLY A 68 10.96 -25.41 -14.14
N GLY A 69 10.39 -24.46 -13.38
CA GLY A 69 11.13 -23.46 -12.61
C GLY A 69 11.98 -24.09 -11.50
N ARG A 70 13.22 -23.62 -11.37
CA ARG A 70 14.17 -24.09 -10.34
C ARG A 70 14.31 -23.02 -9.27
N PHE A 71 13.85 -23.29 -8.05
CA PHE A 71 13.91 -22.32 -6.95
C PHE A 71 15.35 -21.93 -6.55
N THR A 72 16.34 -22.81 -6.82
CA THR A 72 17.74 -22.49 -6.57
C THR A 72 18.24 -21.27 -7.36
N GLY A 73 17.78 -21.11 -8.61
CA GLY A 73 18.12 -19.94 -9.43
C GLY A 73 17.41 -18.64 -8.99
N MET A 74 16.32 -18.76 -8.23
CA MET A 74 15.55 -17.61 -7.74
C MET A 74 16.19 -16.97 -6.51
N ARG A 75 16.98 -17.73 -5.74
CA ARG A 75 17.63 -17.25 -4.52
C ARG A 75 18.57 -16.06 -4.76
N SER A 76 19.21 -16.02 -5.93
CA SER A 76 20.12 -14.92 -6.33
C SER A 76 19.40 -13.60 -6.59
N TYR A 77 18.06 -13.60 -6.63
CA TYR A 77 17.21 -12.45 -6.92
C TYR A 77 16.25 -12.15 -5.76
N ILE A 78 16.54 -12.61 -4.55
CA ILE A 78 15.67 -12.41 -3.38
C ILE A 78 15.48 -10.93 -3.04
N ASP A 79 16.47 -10.10 -3.31
CA ASP A 79 16.43 -8.65 -3.23
C ASP A 79 15.29 -8.07 -4.08
N LEU A 80 15.09 -8.60 -5.30
CA LEU A 80 13.98 -8.21 -6.16
C LEU A 80 12.62 -8.65 -5.61
N ALA A 81 12.54 -9.75 -4.85
CA ALA A 81 11.30 -10.11 -4.15
C ALA A 81 10.94 -9.07 -3.07
N PHE A 82 11.94 -8.63 -2.29
CA PHE A 82 11.71 -7.56 -1.31
C PHE A 82 11.29 -6.25 -1.98
N MET A 83 11.90 -5.88 -3.10
CA MET A 83 11.50 -4.70 -3.87
C MET A 83 10.07 -4.82 -4.39
N GLY A 84 9.67 -5.99 -4.92
CA GLY A 84 8.31 -6.23 -5.40
C GLY A 84 7.27 -6.12 -4.28
N ALA A 85 7.55 -6.72 -3.12
CA ALA A 85 6.69 -6.63 -1.95
C ALA A 85 6.55 -5.18 -1.45
N ALA A 86 7.66 -4.47 -1.34
CA ALA A 86 7.69 -3.08 -0.90
C ALA A 86 6.95 -2.15 -1.88
N PHE A 87 7.11 -2.39 -3.19
CA PHE A 87 6.46 -1.58 -4.22
C PHE A 87 4.93 -1.72 -4.17
N LEU A 88 4.40 -2.94 -4.07
CA LEU A 88 2.96 -3.14 -3.96
C LEU A 88 2.37 -2.52 -2.69
N LEU A 89 3.05 -2.66 -1.55
CA LEU A 89 2.63 -1.99 -0.31
C LEU A 89 2.62 -0.47 -0.45
N LEU A 90 3.60 0.10 -1.16
CA LEU A 90 3.66 1.54 -1.42
C LEU A 90 2.48 2.01 -2.28
N GLU A 91 2.12 1.23 -3.30
CA GLU A 91 0.97 1.49 -4.15
C GLU A 91 -0.34 1.44 -3.36
N THR A 92 -0.58 0.37 -2.60
CA THR A 92 -1.76 0.22 -1.73
C THR A 92 -1.87 1.36 -0.72
N LYS A 93 -0.78 1.70 -0.06
CA LYS A 93 -0.74 2.84 0.89
C LYS A 93 -1.13 4.14 0.20
N ASN A 94 -0.66 4.40 -1.01
CA ASN A 94 -1.00 5.61 -1.75
C ASN A 94 -2.48 5.65 -2.14
N ILE A 95 -3.07 4.52 -2.55
CA ILE A 95 -4.51 4.42 -2.83
C ILE A 95 -5.32 4.78 -1.59
N ILE A 96 -4.99 4.21 -0.42
CA ILE A 96 -5.68 4.50 0.85
C ILE A 96 -5.54 5.99 1.20
N GLN A 97 -4.35 6.55 1.11
CA GLN A 97 -4.09 7.95 1.43
C GLN A 97 -4.90 8.91 0.54
N PHE A 98 -4.93 8.67 -0.78
CA PHE A 98 -5.71 9.51 -1.69
C PHE A 98 -7.20 9.33 -1.49
N ALA A 99 -7.67 8.12 -1.18
CA ALA A 99 -9.07 7.87 -0.84
C ALA A 99 -9.50 8.66 0.42
N LEU A 100 -8.64 8.76 1.42
CA LEU A 100 -8.89 9.55 2.63
C LEU A 100 -8.84 11.07 2.38
N LEU A 101 -7.95 11.53 1.49
CA LEU A 101 -7.79 12.97 1.20
C LEU A 101 -8.85 13.53 0.24
N PHE A 102 -9.32 12.72 -0.72
CA PHE A 102 -10.13 13.17 -1.85
C PHE A 102 -11.42 12.35 -2.05
N GLY A 103 -11.63 11.33 -1.22
CA GLY A 103 -12.80 10.44 -1.29
C GLY A 103 -12.56 9.15 -2.08
N THR A 104 -13.38 8.14 -1.79
CA THR A 104 -13.29 6.79 -2.38
C THR A 104 -14.03 6.70 -3.71
N THR A 105 -13.59 7.45 -4.73
CA THR A 105 -14.20 7.43 -6.05
C THR A 105 -13.32 6.70 -7.07
N TRP A 106 -13.95 6.15 -8.11
CA TRP A 106 -13.21 5.55 -9.23
C TRP A 106 -12.24 6.55 -9.87
N PHE A 107 -12.60 7.84 -9.92
CA PHE A 107 -11.77 8.90 -10.47
C PHE A 107 -10.47 9.07 -9.64
N VAL A 108 -10.58 9.11 -8.32
CA VAL A 108 -9.41 9.22 -7.42
C VAL A 108 -8.49 8.01 -7.59
N ASN A 109 -9.03 6.80 -7.66
CA ASN A 109 -8.24 5.59 -7.91
C ASN A 109 -7.53 5.65 -9.26
N SER A 110 -8.23 6.04 -10.33
CA SER A 110 -7.64 6.19 -11.67
C SER A 110 -6.51 7.23 -11.67
N LEU A 111 -6.66 8.31 -10.91
CA LEU A 111 -5.64 9.35 -10.78
C LEU A 111 -4.39 8.84 -10.06
N VAL A 112 -4.55 8.02 -9.01
CA VAL A 112 -3.42 7.39 -8.32
C VAL A 112 -2.69 6.44 -9.26
N PHE A 113 -3.40 5.55 -9.96
CA PHE A 113 -2.78 4.66 -10.94
C PHE A 113 -2.06 5.41 -12.06
N ALA A 114 -2.67 6.47 -12.60
CA ALA A 114 -2.02 7.32 -13.60
C ALA A 114 -0.75 7.97 -13.06
N GLY A 115 -0.78 8.46 -11.81
CA GLY A 115 0.38 9.03 -11.12
C GLY A 115 1.50 8.01 -10.89
N VAL A 116 1.16 6.79 -10.47
CA VAL A 116 2.13 5.69 -10.31
C VAL A 116 2.76 5.35 -11.65
N LEU A 117 1.95 5.14 -12.71
CA LEU A 117 2.46 4.83 -14.05
C LEU A 117 3.35 5.95 -14.60
N LEU A 118 2.98 7.21 -14.39
CA LEU A 118 3.80 8.36 -14.78
C LEU A 118 5.13 8.37 -14.02
N ALA A 119 5.12 8.13 -12.72
CA ALA A 119 6.35 8.06 -11.91
C ALA A 119 7.27 6.91 -12.37
N VAL A 120 6.70 5.73 -12.67
CA VAL A 120 7.43 4.58 -13.24
C VAL A 120 8.04 4.95 -14.60
N TYR A 121 7.24 5.54 -15.50
CA TYR A 121 7.71 5.96 -16.82
C TYR A 121 8.86 6.97 -16.72
N LEU A 122 8.71 7.99 -15.87
CA LEU A 122 9.74 9.00 -15.65
C LEU A 122 11.02 8.38 -15.05
N ALA A 123 10.89 7.41 -14.15
CA ALA A 123 12.04 6.72 -13.56
C ALA A 123 12.80 5.91 -14.63
N VAL A 124 12.10 5.15 -15.46
CA VAL A 124 12.70 4.37 -16.54
C VAL A 124 13.37 5.29 -17.57
N GLU A 125 12.71 6.38 -17.94
CA GLU A 125 13.27 7.33 -18.91
C GLU A 125 14.49 8.06 -18.34
N THR A 126 14.48 8.39 -17.05
CA THR A 126 15.63 8.95 -16.34
C THR A 126 16.80 7.96 -16.30
N ALA A 127 16.53 6.70 -15.95
CA ALA A 127 17.56 5.65 -15.91
C ALA A 127 18.19 5.39 -17.29
N ARG A 128 17.42 5.58 -18.37
CA ARG A 128 17.92 5.47 -19.74
C ARG A 128 18.84 6.61 -20.17
N ARG A 129 18.54 7.83 -19.73
CA ARG A 129 19.22 9.06 -20.23
C ARG A 129 20.36 9.53 -19.34
N VAL A 130 20.26 9.25 -18.04
CA VAL A 130 21.17 9.80 -17.03
C VAL A 130 21.92 8.67 -16.34
N ARG A 131 23.21 8.87 -16.10
CA ARG A 131 23.98 7.95 -15.23
C ARG A 131 23.46 8.07 -13.82
N LEU A 132 22.90 6.99 -13.31
CA LEU A 132 22.36 6.95 -11.97
C LEU A 132 23.46 7.06 -10.91
N PRO A 133 23.19 7.69 -9.77
CA PRO A 133 24.10 7.72 -8.64
C PRO A 133 24.40 6.29 -8.13
N ARG A 134 25.39 6.17 -7.26
CA ARG A 134 25.70 4.87 -6.62
C ARG A 134 24.48 4.32 -5.85
N PRO A 135 24.28 2.99 -5.80
CA PRO A 135 23.12 2.37 -5.13
C PRO A 135 22.84 2.92 -3.72
N PRO A 136 23.86 3.10 -2.82
CA PRO A 136 23.59 3.63 -1.48
C PRO A 136 22.94 5.02 -1.47
N VAL A 137 23.26 5.86 -2.47
CA VAL A 137 22.67 7.21 -2.57
C VAL A 137 21.20 7.15 -2.96
N LEU A 138 20.84 6.26 -3.90
CA LEU A 138 19.45 6.07 -4.33
C LEU A 138 18.61 5.46 -3.20
N TYR A 139 19.12 4.42 -2.52
CA TYR A 139 18.46 3.84 -1.36
C TYR A 139 18.29 4.84 -0.22
N GLY A 140 19.35 5.65 0.04
CA GLY A 140 19.28 6.71 1.03
C GLY A 140 18.21 7.75 0.69
N ALA A 141 18.15 8.20 -0.57
CA ALA A 141 17.12 9.13 -1.03
C ALA A 141 15.71 8.52 -0.91
N LEU A 142 15.55 7.23 -1.25
CA LEU A 142 14.29 6.51 -1.09
C LEU A 142 13.85 6.46 0.38
N ILE A 143 14.73 6.05 1.29
CA ILE A 143 14.42 5.97 2.73
C ILE A 143 14.09 7.36 3.28
N VAL A 144 14.82 8.41 2.89
CA VAL A 144 14.49 9.78 3.29
C VAL A 144 13.11 10.19 2.77
N SER A 145 12.77 9.87 1.51
CA SER A 145 11.45 10.19 0.97
C SER A 145 10.31 9.46 1.69
N LEU A 146 10.52 8.20 2.08
CA LEU A 146 9.57 7.43 2.89
C LEU A 146 9.44 8.02 4.31
N ALA A 147 10.55 8.44 4.92
CA ALA A 147 10.54 9.08 6.23
C ALA A 147 9.79 10.42 6.21
N VAL A 148 10.00 11.24 5.17
CA VAL A 148 9.24 12.48 4.97
C VAL A 148 7.74 12.18 4.82
N ALA A 149 7.38 11.19 4.00
CA ALA A 149 5.98 10.79 3.82
C ALA A 149 5.35 10.25 5.13
N TRP A 150 6.14 9.64 6.00
CA TRP A 150 5.67 9.16 7.31
C TRP A 150 5.51 10.29 8.34
N LEU A 151 6.43 11.29 8.31
CA LEU A 151 6.43 12.42 9.24
C LEU A 151 5.32 13.42 8.98
N VAL A 152 4.83 13.56 7.74
CA VAL A 152 3.75 14.48 7.41
C VAL A 152 2.41 13.86 7.81
N PRO A 153 1.70 14.42 8.81
CA PRO A 153 0.42 13.91 9.24
C PRO A 153 -0.68 14.25 8.21
N GLN A 154 -1.70 13.40 8.15
CA GLN A 154 -2.83 13.55 7.23
C GLN A 154 -3.59 14.87 7.46
N GLU A 155 -3.73 15.27 8.71
CA GLU A 155 -4.43 16.50 9.12
C GLU A 155 -3.76 17.74 8.55
N ALA A 156 -2.42 17.74 8.45
CA ALA A 156 -1.68 18.85 7.85
C ALA A 156 -2.00 19.00 6.34
N LEU A 157 -2.21 17.87 5.64
CA LEU A 157 -2.65 17.91 4.25
C LEU A 157 -4.10 18.35 4.12
N LEU A 158 -4.98 17.89 5.01
CA LEU A 158 -6.41 18.25 5.01
C LEU A 158 -6.64 19.72 5.31
N SER A 159 -5.74 20.39 6.05
CA SER A 159 -5.83 21.84 6.32
C SER A 159 -5.56 22.70 5.08
N LEU A 160 -4.96 22.14 4.03
CA LEU A 160 -4.65 22.85 2.80
C LEU A 160 -5.87 22.97 1.88
N PRO A 161 -6.01 24.05 1.07
CA PRO A 161 -6.94 24.12 -0.04
C PRO A 161 -6.72 22.98 -1.04
N VAL A 162 -7.76 22.65 -1.83
CA VAL A 162 -7.76 21.44 -2.69
C VAL A 162 -6.54 21.33 -3.60
N ILE A 163 -6.15 22.41 -4.29
CA ILE A 163 -5.04 22.39 -5.25
C ILE A 163 -3.69 22.16 -4.54
N PRO A 164 -3.26 22.97 -3.56
CA PRO A 164 -2.00 22.71 -2.84
C PRO A 164 -2.02 21.37 -2.08
N ARG A 165 -3.18 20.91 -1.55
CA ARG A 165 -3.36 19.58 -0.97
C ARG A 165 -3.01 18.49 -2.00
N PHE A 166 -3.56 18.59 -3.20
CA PHE A 166 -3.32 17.64 -4.28
C PHE A 166 -1.84 17.60 -4.69
N LEU A 167 -1.20 18.76 -4.86
CA LEU A 167 0.21 18.84 -5.23
C LEU A 167 1.11 18.26 -4.14
N ALA A 168 0.88 18.61 -2.87
CA ALA A 168 1.65 18.09 -1.74
C ALA A 168 1.45 16.57 -1.57
N ALA A 169 0.20 16.09 -1.63
CA ALA A 169 -0.09 14.65 -1.55
C ALA A 169 0.57 13.89 -2.70
N SER A 170 0.52 14.43 -3.92
CA SER A 170 1.15 13.84 -5.11
C SER A 170 2.68 13.78 -4.97
N ALA A 171 3.32 14.83 -4.49
CA ALA A 171 4.76 14.85 -4.25
C ALA A 171 5.16 13.79 -3.20
N LEU A 172 4.44 13.72 -2.07
CA LEU A 172 4.70 12.76 -1.00
C LEU A 172 4.44 11.31 -1.42
N ALA A 173 3.46 11.07 -2.29
CA ALA A 173 3.11 9.73 -2.74
C ALA A 173 4.03 9.26 -3.88
N PHE A 174 4.28 10.10 -4.89
CA PHE A 174 4.93 9.66 -6.12
C PHE A 174 6.45 9.83 -6.12
N ALA A 175 7.04 10.68 -5.25
CA ALA A 175 8.49 10.75 -5.10
C ALA A 175 9.09 9.42 -4.60
N PRO A 176 8.56 8.74 -3.56
CA PRO A 176 9.04 7.40 -3.20
C PRO A 176 8.86 6.38 -4.33
N VAL A 177 7.73 6.42 -5.06
CA VAL A 177 7.48 5.52 -6.21
C VAL A 177 8.54 5.73 -7.30
N PHE A 178 8.84 6.98 -7.64
CA PHE A 178 9.86 7.32 -8.63
C PHE A 178 11.25 6.80 -8.20
N LEU A 179 11.65 7.07 -6.96
CA LEU A 179 12.96 6.63 -6.42
C LEU A 179 13.04 5.11 -6.33
N ALA A 180 11.97 4.43 -5.90
CA ALA A 180 11.89 2.98 -5.87
C ALA A 180 12.11 2.35 -7.26
N ASN A 181 11.53 2.96 -8.29
CA ASN A 181 11.73 2.51 -9.68
C ASN A 181 13.11 2.82 -10.23
N LEU A 182 13.77 3.90 -9.80
CA LEU A 182 15.17 4.12 -10.14
C LEU A 182 16.08 3.04 -9.53
N VAL A 183 15.85 2.70 -8.25
CA VAL A 183 16.56 1.61 -7.56
C VAL A 183 16.34 0.28 -8.30
N PHE A 184 15.08 -0.03 -8.62
CA PHE A 184 14.74 -1.24 -9.37
C PHE A 184 15.39 -1.28 -10.75
N ALA A 185 15.32 -0.18 -11.52
CA ALA A 185 15.91 -0.09 -12.86
C ALA A 185 17.42 -0.28 -12.82
N GLN A 186 18.12 0.30 -11.83
CA GLN A 186 19.54 0.14 -11.64
C GLN A 186 19.91 -1.33 -11.34
N ARG A 187 19.18 -1.96 -10.40
CA ARG A 187 19.43 -3.36 -10.03
C ARG A 187 19.06 -4.33 -11.15
N PHE A 188 17.97 -4.03 -11.89
CA PHE A 188 17.50 -4.89 -12.98
C PHE A 188 18.41 -4.85 -14.19
N ALA A 189 19.20 -3.79 -14.39
CA ALA A 189 20.20 -3.70 -15.45
C ALA A 189 21.34 -4.73 -15.28
N ASP A 190 21.61 -5.17 -14.04
CA ASP A 190 22.71 -6.07 -13.70
C ASP A 190 22.30 -7.56 -13.64
N VAL A 191 21.05 -7.90 -14.02
CA VAL A 191 20.58 -9.30 -13.95
C VAL A 191 20.95 -10.10 -15.18
N HIS A 192 21.46 -11.34 -14.97
CA HIS A 192 21.79 -12.26 -16.07
C HIS A 192 20.54 -12.92 -16.68
N ASN A 193 19.51 -13.19 -15.87
CA ASN A 193 18.28 -13.83 -16.31
C ASN A 193 17.08 -12.95 -15.94
N SER A 194 16.69 -12.08 -16.87
CA SER A 194 15.61 -11.11 -16.67
C SER A 194 14.25 -11.79 -16.41
N GLY A 195 13.98 -12.93 -17.05
CA GLY A 195 12.72 -13.67 -16.85
C GLY A 195 12.59 -14.19 -15.41
N THR A 196 13.66 -14.83 -14.89
CA THR A 196 13.68 -15.33 -13.50
C THR A 196 13.64 -14.18 -12.50
N ALA A 197 14.41 -13.12 -12.73
CA ALA A 197 14.46 -11.94 -11.88
C ALA A 197 13.07 -11.26 -11.79
N PHE A 198 12.40 -11.09 -12.91
CA PHE A 198 11.05 -10.52 -12.96
C PHE A 198 10.01 -11.42 -12.29
N ALA A 199 10.10 -12.76 -12.49
CA ALA A 199 9.21 -13.70 -11.80
C ALA A 199 9.37 -13.65 -10.28
N VAL A 200 10.59 -13.51 -9.78
CA VAL A 200 10.87 -13.34 -8.34
C VAL A 200 10.30 -12.04 -7.82
N ASN A 201 10.43 -10.95 -8.57
CA ASN A 201 9.83 -9.67 -8.21
C ASN A 201 8.30 -9.76 -8.13
N LEU A 202 7.63 -10.43 -9.09
CA LEU A 202 6.18 -10.66 -9.05
C LEU A 202 5.75 -11.51 -7.85
N LEU A 203 6.50 -12.57 -7.51
CA LEU A 203 6.23 -13.35 -6.30
C LEU A 203 6.36 -12.48 -5.04
N GLY A 204 7.36 -11.60 -5.02
CA GLY A 204 7.50 -10.60 -3.97
C GLY A 204 6.27 -9.69 -3.88
N ALA A 205 5.79 -9.18 -5.01
CA ALA A 205 4.57 -8.36 -5.04
C ALA A 205 3.35 -9.11 -4.50
N MET A 206 3.20 -10.41 -4.81
CA MET A 206 2.13 -11.24 -4.22
C MET A 206 2.24 -11.34 -2.69
N VAL A 207 3.46 -11.47 -2.16
CA VAL A 207 3.71 -11.42 -0.70
C VAL A 207 3.37 -10.03 -0.16
N GLY A 208 3.71 -8.95 -0.88
CA GLY A 208 3.32 -7.59 -0.55
C GLY A 208 1.81 -7.43 -0.41
N GLY A 209 1.04 -7.98 -1.37
CA GLY A 209 -0.42 -8.03 -1.30
C GLY A 209 -0.97 -8.79 -0.09
N ALA A 210 -0.24 -9.80 0.40
CA ALA A 210 -0.61 -10.46 1.66
C ALA A 210 -0.25 -9.59 2.88
N LEU A 211 0.88 -8.89 2.82
CA LEU A 211 1.34 -8.02 3.92
C LEU A 211 0.48 -6.75 4.09
N GLU A 212 -0.24 -6.29 3.04
CA GLU A 212 -1.14 -5.14 3.17
C GLU A 212 -2.21 -5.34 4.23
N TYR A 213 -2.64 -6.60 4.48
CA TYR A 213 -3.60 -6.93 5.54
C TYR A 213 -3.09 -6.64 6.96
N LEU A 214 -1.79 -6.41 7.14
CA LEU A 214 -1.26 -5.90 8.41
C LEU A 214 -1.86 -4.54 8.75
N SER A 215 -2.22 -3.73 7.75
CA SER A 215 -2.89 -2.44 7.96
C SER A 215 -4.20 -2.56 8.73
N LEU A 216 -4.90 -3.69 8.65
CA LEU A 216 -6.13 -3.96 9.40
C LEU A 216 -5.89 -4.07 10.92
N ILE A 217 -4.66 -4.40 11.33
CA ILE A 217 -4.26 -4.54 12.72
C ILE A 217 -3.50 -3.30 13.20
N THR A 218 -2.55 -2.83 12.39
CA THR A 218 -1.57 -1.82 12.80
C THR A 218 -1.87 -0.40 12.31
N GLY A 219 -2.85 -0.26 11.40
CA GLY A 219 -3.09 0.97 10.67
C GLY A 219 -2.27 1.08 9.38
N TYR A 220 -2.71 1.90 8.44
CA TYR A 220 -2.08 1.98 7.12
C TYR A 220 -0.74 2.74 7.14
N ARG A 221 -0.50 3.62 8.10
CA ARG A 221 0.76 4.37 8.22
C ARG A 221 1.95 3.46 8.52
N VAL A 222 1.73 2.39 9.29
CA VAL A 222 2.77 1.40 9.61
C VAL A 222 3.28 0.69 8.36
N LEU A 223 2.50 0.64 7.27
CA LEU A 223 2.97 0.09 5.99
C LEU A 223 4.22 0.83 5.49
N LEU A 224 4.38 2.14 5.74
CA LEU A 224 5.60 2.87 5.36
C LEU A 224 6.86 2.35 6.08
N ILE A 225 6.72 1.93 7.33
CA ILE A 225 7.83 1.31 8.09
C ILE A 225 8.17 -0.05 7.48
N VAL A 226 7.15 -0.86 7.19
CA VAL A 226 7.34 -2.19 6.55
C VAL A 226 8.01 -2.03 5.18
N ILE A 227 7.58 -1.06 4.37
CA ILE A 227 8.18 -0.71 3.08
C ILE A 227 9.65 -0.35 3.26
N GLY A 228 9.97 0.52 4.23
CA GLY A 228 11.34 0.92 4.54
C GLY A 228 12.23 -0.27 4.94
N VAL A 229 11.71 -1.18 5.77
CA VAL A 229 12.41 -2.41 6.16
C VAL A 229 12.65 -3.32 4.95
N LEU A 230 11.65 -3.52 4.09
CA LEU A 230 11.78 -4.35 2.89
C LEU A 230 12.83 -3.78 1.91
N TYR A 231 12.85 -2.46 1.69
CA TYR A 231 13.92 -1.84 0.88
C TYR A 231 15.27 -1.91 1.57
N GLY A 232 15.34 -1.82 2.91
CA GLY A 232 16.55 -2.06 3.67
C GLY A 232 17.09 -3.48 3.49
N LEU A 233 16.22 -4.50 3.53
CA LEU A 233 16.56 -5.89 3.27
C LEU A 233 16.99 -6.15 1.81
N ALA A 234 16.41 -5.40 0.87
CA ALA A 234 16.80 -5.47 -0.54
C ALA A 234 18.17 -4.85 -0.81
N PHE A 235 18.65 -3.96 0.06
CA PHE A 235 19.96 -3.32 -0.07
C PHE A 235 21.13 -4.19 0.42
N VAL A 236 20.87 -5.09 1.39
CA VAL A 236 21.89 -5.98 2.02
C VAL A 236 22.17 -7.20 1.15
#